data_79c76d9a52f8ba4d50638aa8c80365ea
#
_entry.id   79c76d9a52f8ba4d50638aa8c80365ea
#
_cell.length_a   1.000
_cell.length_b   1.000
_cell.length_c   1.000
_cell.angle_alpha   90.00
_cell.angle_beta   90.00
_cell.angle_gamma   90.00
#
_symmetry.space_group_name_H-M   'P 1'
#
loop_
_entity.id
_entity.type
_entity.pdbx_description
1 polymer ?
#
loop_
_entity_poly.entity_id
_entity_poly.type
_entity_poly.pdbx_seq_one_letter_code
_entity_poly.pdbx_strand_id
1 'polypeptide(L)'
;MQTNFTEKQLQDKDNLATEKVFKKCVHCGMCNATCPTHQLLGDELDGPRGRIYLIKDMLENNRKPTEKVVKHIDRCLSCYSCMTTCPSGVNYMHIIDHGKKYIEKNYERSFFDKMIRYFLSVTLPNTRMFRLSSFLVKLSKPFKFLMPSKIKDMMELMPIHFPKKQLAVKELYKVKGRTKIARVALLTGCVQKEISPQINEATIRLLNRHGVEVVVPKKIRCCGSLNHHLGKEEDAHQDFKNNINTWYDEHQKGNLDAILSNTSGCGTTMKDYGFIFRDDKELSKKAKVISNLT
;
A
#
# COMPACT_ATOMS: atom_id res chain seq x y z
N MET A 1 6.48 -22.88 -10.90
CA MET A 1 5.52 -23.47 -11.87
C MET A 1 5.97 -23.17 -13.29
N GLN A 2 5.57 -24.01 -14.26
CA GLN A 2 5.84 -23.76 -15.67
C GLN A 2 5.04 -22.54 -16.18
N THR A 3 5.64 -21.76 -17.06
CA THR A 3 5.05 -20.55 -17.67
C THR A 3 5.06 -20.67 -19.18
N ASN A 4 4.08 -20.06 -19.86
CA ASN A 4 3.88 -20.12 -21.30
C ASN A 4 3.80 -18.73 -21.94
N PHE A 5 4.53 -17.75 -21.38
CA PHE A 5 4.61 -16.42 -21.97
C PHE A 5 5.33 -16.48 -23.33
N THR A 6 4.81 -15.78 -24.32
CA THR A 6 5.48 -15.59 -25.59
C THR A 6 6.65 -14.58 -25.45
N GLU A 7 7.63 -14.66 -26.35
CA GLU A 7 8.74 -13.68 -26.37
C GLU A 7 8.26 -12.24 -26.48
N LYS A 8 7.20 -11.99 -27.24
CA LYS A 8 6.57 -10.68 -27.36
C LYS A 8 6.01 -10.18 -26.02
N GLN A 9 5.36 -11.05 -25.23
CA GLN A 9 4.85 -10.69 -23.90
C GLN A 9 5.99 -10.40 -22.92
N LEU A 10 7.12 -11.07 -23.04
CA LEU A 10 8.29 -10.89 -22.17
C LEU A 10 9.11 -9.62 -22.52
N GLN A 11 8.82 -8.95 -23.60
CA GLN A 11 9.35 -7.59 -23.85
C GLN A 11 8.78 -6.56 -22.90
N ASP A 12 7.57 -6.79 -22.36
CA ASP A 12 7.02 -6.03 -21.25
C ASP A 12 7.75 -6.38 -19.94
N LYS A 13 8.32 -5.36 -19.29
CA LYS A 13 9.15 -5.51 -18.11
C LYS A 13 8.38 -6.02 -16.89
N ASP A 14 7.08 -5.69 -16.78
CA ASP A 14 6.24 -6.17 -15.70
C ASP A 14 5.89 -7.65 -15.90
N ASN A 15 5.60 -8.07 -17.14
CA ASN A 15 5.43 -9.48 -17.48
C ASN A 15 6.70 -10.29 -17.18
N LEU A 16 7.86 -9.79 -17.60
CA LEU A 16 9.14 -10.45 -17.35
C LEU A 16 9.44 -10.59 -15.85
N ALA A 17 9.17 -9.54 -15.07
CA ALA A 17 9.36 -9.57 -13.62
C ALA A 17 8.40 -10.58 -12.96
N THR A 18 7.13 -10.57 -13.36
CA THR A 18 6.09 -11.45 -12.80
C THR A 18 6.34 -12.92 -13.19
N GLU A 19 6.78 -13.18 -14.42
CA GLU A 19 7.16 -14.53 -14.90
C GLU A 19 8.27 -15.14 -14.02
N LYS A 20 9.31 -14.34 -13.70
CA LYS A 20 10.38 -14.80 -12.80
C LYS A 20 9.84 -15.18 -11.41
N VAL A 21 8.82 -14.49 -10.92
CA VAL A 21 8.18 -14.82 -9.64
C VAL A 21 7.31 -16.08 -9.76
N PHE A 22 6.54 -16.23 -10.86
CA PHE A 22 5.78 -17.47 -11.12
C PHE A 22 6.68 -18.72 -11.16
N LYS A 23 7.84 -18.63 -11.80
CA LYS A 23 8.80 -19.76 -11.87
C LYS A 23 9.28 -20.24 -10.51
N LYS A 24 9.33 -19.37 -9.48
CA LYS A 24 9.65 -19.75 -8.10
C LYS A 24 8.54 -20.54 -7.41
N CYS A 25 7.29 -20.38 -7.85
CA CYS A 25 6.13 -21.01 -7.21
C CYS A 25 6.05 -22.50 -7.54
N VAL A 26 6.14 -23.37 -6.56
CA VAL A 26 5.92 -24.83 -6.71
C VAL A 26 4.46 -25.25 -6.49
N HIS A 27 3.56 -24.28 -6.28
CA HIS A 27 2.11 -24.47 -6.15
C HIS A 27 1.67 -25.38 -4.99
N CYS A 28 2.48 -25.50 -3.93
CA CYS A 28 2.24 -26.41 -2.80
C CYS A 28 1.04 -26.03 -1.91
N GLY A 29 0.60 -24.78 -1.91
CA GLY A 29 -0.56 -24.31 -1.13
C GLY A 29 -0.29 -23.90 0.32
N MET A 30 0.95 -23.97 0.83
CA MET A 30 1.27 -23.58 2.22
C MET A 30 0.85 -22.12 2.53
N CYS A 31 0.88 -21.24 1.52
CA CYS A 31 0.43 -19.86 1.64
C CYS A 31 -1.07 -19.69 1.97
N ASN A 32 -1.91 -20.68 1.69
CA ASN A 32 -3.34 -20.66 2.00
C ASN A 32 -3.61 -20.70 3.51
N ALA A 33 -2.74 -21.37 4.28
CA ALA A 33 -2.90 -21.51 5.73
C ALA A 33 -2.87 -20.16 6.49
N THR A 34 -2.16 -19.15 5.96
CA THR A 34 -2.07 -17.83 6.58
C THR A 34 -2.92 -16.76 5.90
N CYS A 35 -3.66 -17.13 4.86
CA CYS A 35 -4.49 -16.19 4.12
C CYS A 35 -5.84 -15.97 4.80
N PRO A 36 -6.16 -14.75 5.31
CA PRO A 36 -7.40 -14.51 6.03
C PRO A 36 -8.64 -14.70 5.15
N THR A 37 -8.58 -14.34 3.88
CA THR A 37 -9.72 -14.50 2.97
C THR A 37 -9.97 -15.98 2.63
N HIS A 38 -8.93 -16.79 2.50
CA HIS A 38 -9.08 -18.23 2.32
C HIS A 38 -9.66 -18.89 3.60
N GLN A 39 -9.15 -18.52 4.77
CA GLN A 39 -9.63 -19.07 6.05
C GLN A 39 -11.11 -18.74 6.32
N LEU A 40 -11.56 -17.55 5.96
CA LEU A 40 -12.94 -17.11 6.19
C LEU A 40 -13.94 -17.63 5.14
N LEU A 41 -13.52 -17.73 3.88
CA LEU A 41 -14.43 -18.00 2.77
C LEU A 41 -14.37 -19.46 2.28
N GLY A 42 -13.30 -20.22 2.62
CA GLY A 42 -13.14 -21.62 2.25
C GLY A 42 -12.95 -21.88 0.74
N ASP A 43 -12.84 -20.83 -0.09
CA ASP A 43 -12.68 -20.96 -1.54
C ASP A 43 -11.19 -20.87 -1.90
N GLU A 44 -10.71 -21.83 -2.68
CA GLU A 44 -9.32 -21.87 -3.18
C GLU A 44 -8.95 -20.61 -3.97
N LEU A 45 -9.89 -20.07 -4.75
CA LEU A 45 -9.67 -18.85 -5.55
C LEU A 45 -9.57 -17.60 -4.67
N ASP A 46 -10.01 -17.63 -3.42
CA ASP A 46 -9.82 -16.58 -2.44
C ASP A 46 -8.51 -16.74 -1.64
N GLY A 47 -7.71 -17.78 -1.97
CA GLY A 47 -6.37 -18.02 -1.46
C GLY A 47 -5.27 -17.49 -2.39
N PRO A 48 -4.01 -17.33 -1.89
CA PRO A 48 -2.91 -16.86 -2.71
C PRO A 48 -2.58 -17.83 -3.87
N ARG A 49 -2.63 -19.14 -3.63
CA ARG A 49 -2.39 -20.16 -4.64
C ARG A 49 -3.37 -20.05 -5.81
N GLY A 50 -4.65 -19.96 -5.52
CA GLY A 50 -5.69 -19.82 -6.56
C GLY A 50 -5.56 -18.49 -7.31
N ARG A 51 -5.27 -17.38 -6.60
CA ARG A 51 -5.03 -16.07 -7.23
C ARG A 51 -3.81 -16.05 -8.13
N ILE A 52 -2.71 -16.72 -7.75
CA ILE A 52 -1.53 -16.88 -8.60
C ILE A 52 -1.92 -17.56 -9.92
N TYR A 53 -2.74 -18.62 -9.84
CA TYR A 53 -3.20 -19.34 -11.01
C TYR A 53 -4.09 -18.47 -11.91
N LEU A 54 -5.05 -17.76 -11.33
CA LEU A 54 -5.94 -16.84 -12.07
C LEU A 54 -5.16 -15.74 -12.78
N ILE A 55 -4.19 -15.12 -12.09
CA ILE A 55 -3.37 -14.06 -12.68
C ILE A 55 -2.47 -14.60 -13.78
N LYS A 56 -1.86 -15.77 -13.55
CA LYS A 56 -1.04 -16.44 -14.57
C LYS A 56 -1.84 -16.71 -15.83
N ASP A 57 -3.00 -17.36 -15.72
CA ASP A 57 -3.86 -17.68 -16.86
C ASP A 57 -4.30 -16.41 -17.61
N MET A 58 -4.66 -15.36 -16.88
CA MET A 58 -5.08 -14.08 -17.44
C MET A 58 -3.96 -13.39 -18.25
N LEU A 59 -2.73 -13.38 -17.71
CA LEU A 59 -1.59 -12.72 -18.35
C LEU A 59 -1.04 -13.52 -19.54
N GLU A 60 -0.85 -14.83 -19.41
CA GLU A 60 -0.31 -15.68 -20.47
C GLU A 60 -1.22 -15.72 -21.71
N ASN A 61 -2.53 -15.75 -21.49
CA ASN A 61 -3.50 -15.87 -22.57
C ASN A 61 -4.07 -14.52 -23.02
N ASN A 62 -3.59 -13.38 -22.47
CA ASN A 62 -4.15 -12.03 -22.69
C ASN A 62 -5.68 -11.99 -22.57
N ARG A 63 -6.23 -12.72 -21.59
CA ARG A 63 -7.68 -12.83 -21.41
C ARG A 63 -8.25 -11.55 -20.79
N LYS A 64 -9.38 -11.09 -21.32
CA LYS A 64 -10.19 -10.10 -20.62
C LYS A 64 -10.59 -10.64 -19.25
N PRO A 65 -10.38 -9.89 -18.16
CA PRO A 65 -10.80 -10.31 -16.82
C PRO A 65 -12.32 -10.52 -16.77
N THR A 66 -12.74 -11.68 -16.28
CA THR A 66 -14.16 -11.95 -16.03
C THR A 66 -14.56 -11.44 -14.64
N GLU A 67 -15.85 -11.19 -14.42
CA GLU A 67 -16.38 -10.79 -13.10
C GLU A 67 -15.93 -11.75 -11.99
N LYS A 68 -15.90 -13.07 -12.26
CA LYS A 68 -15.43 -14.07 -11.32
C LYS A 68 -13.96 -13.87 -10.96
N VAL A 69 -13.08 -13.66 -11.93
CA VAL A 69 -11.65 -13.38 -11.68
C VAL A 69 -11.47 -12.11 -10.87
N VAL A 70 -12.13 -11.02 -11.30
CA VAL A 70 -12.08 -9.73 -10.61
C VAL A 70 -12.53 -9.84 -9.16
N LYS A 71 -13.63 -10.54 -8.89
CA LYS A 71 -14.15 -10.79 -7.54
C LYS A 71 -13.07 -11.40 -6.62
N HIS A 72 -12.38 -12.45 -7.05
CA HIS A 72 -11.38 -13.13 -6.23
C HIS A 72 -10.09 -12.30 -6.05
N ILE A 73 -9.66 -11.59 -7.09
CA ILE A 73 -8.47 -10.72 -7.02
C ILE A 73 -8.74 -9.50 -6.13
N ASP A 74 -9.91 -8.86 -6.26
CA ASP A 74 -10.29 -7.67 -5.46
C ASP A 74 -10.47 -8.00 -3.97
N ARG A 75 -10.82 -9.24 -3.61
CA ARG A 75 -10.90 -9.71 -2.23
C ARG A 75 -9.54 -9.85 -1.53
N CYS A 76 -8.44 -9.80 -2.28
CA CYS A 76 -7.13 -9.82 -1.66
C CYS A 76 -6.89 -8.56 -0.84
N LEU A 77 -6.63 -8.72 0.45
CA LEU A 77 -6.38 -7.62 1.40
C LEU A 77 -5.00 -6.99 1.26
N SER A 78 -4.13 -7.52 0.40
CA SER A 78 -2.72 -7.11 0.27
C SER A 78 -1.98 -7.07 1.62
N CYS A 79 -2.30 -8.00 2.52
CA CYS A 79 -1.66 -8.13 3.83
C CYS A 79 -0.32 -8.86 3.79
N TYR A 80 -0.04 -9.60 2.73
CA TYR A 80 1.21 -10.32 2.43
C TYR A 80 1.65 -11.38 3.45
N SER A 81 0.79 -11.79 4.39
CA SER A 81 1.07 -12.89 5.32
C SER A 81 1.49 -14.18 4.61
N CYS A 82 0.99 -14.40 3.40
CA CYS A 82 1.36 -15.54 2.56
C CYS A 82 2.82 -15.53 2.09
N MET A 83 3.49 -14.38 2.07
CA MET A 83 4.90 -14.28 1.65
C MET A 83 5.84 -14.86 2.72
N THR A 84 5.56 -14.60 4.00
CA THR A 84 6.38 -15.09 5.12
C THR A 84 6.25 -16.60 5.31
N THR A 85 5.14 -17.18 4.86
CA THR A 85 4.87 -18.63 4.94
C THR A 85 5.43 -19.40 3.74
N CYS A 86 5.81 -18.70 2.66
CA CYS A 86 6.23 -19.37 1.43
C CYS A 86 7.67 -19.90 1.51
N PRO A 87 7.90 -21.23 1.51
CA PRO A 87 9.25 -21.78 1.58
C PRO A 87 10.08 -21.53 0.32
N SER A 88 9.41 -21.30 -0.83
CA SER A 88 10.07 -20.99 -2.11
C SER A 88 10.36 -19.49 -2.30
N GLY A 89 10.07 -18.66 -1.33
CA GLY A 89 10.34 -17.20 -1.38
C GLY A 89 9.63 -16.49 -2.53
N VAL A 90 8.37 -16.88 -2.81
CA VAL A 90 7.55 -16.22 -3.85
C VAL A 90 7.18 -14.82 -3.40
N ASN A 91 7.59 -13.81 -4.14
CA ASN A 91 7.13 -12.44 -3.92
C ASN A 91 5.71 -12.26 -4.47
N TYR A 92 4.73 -12.66 -3.66
CA TYR A 92 3.31 -12.59 -4.05
C TYR A 92 2.83 -11.15 -4.28
N MET A 93 3.44 -10.16 -3.63
CA MET A 93 3.10 -8.74 -3.78
C MET A 93 3.18 -8.31 -5.25
N HIS A 94 4.28 -8.63 -5.93
CA HIS A 94 4.47 -8.26 -7.33
C HIS A 94 3.47 -8.94 -8.27
N ILE A 95 3.05 -10.17 -7.94
CA ILE A 95 2.03 -10.89 -8.73
C ILE A 95 0.67 -10.21 -8.59
N ILE A 96 0.23 -9.95 -7.35
CA ILE A 96 -1.11 -9.41 -7.09
C ILE A 96 -1.25 -7.97 -7.57
N ASP A 97 -0.21 -7.15 -7.42
CA ASP A 97 -0.23 -5.75 -7.86
C ASP A 97 -0.24 -5.66 -9.39
N HIS A 98 0.53 -6.52 -10.09
CA HIS A 98 0.45 -6.62 -11.54
C HIS A 98 -0.93 -7.12 -12.00
N GLY A 99 -1.50 -8.12 -11.34
CA GLY A 99 -2.87 -8.60 -11.64
C GLY A 99 -3.93 -7.51 -11.46
N LYS A 100 -3.86 -6.73 -10.38
CA LYS A 100 -4.77 -5.60 -10.14
C LYS A 100 -4.60 -4.47 -11.18
N LYS A 101 -3.36 -4.15 -11.56
CA LYS A 101 -3.05 -3.21 -12.65
C LYS A 101 -3.64 -3.66 -13.98
N TYR A 102 -3.48 -4.94 -14.32
CA TYR A 102 -4.05 -5.51 -15.54
C TYR A 102 -5.57 -5.45 -15.55
N ILE A 103 -6.22 -5.78 -14.42
CA ILE A 103 -7.68 -5.70 -14.27
C ILE A 103 -8.17 -4.26 -14.44
N GLU A 104 -7.52 -3.29 -13.79
CA GLU A 104 -7.94 -1.89 -13.88
C GLU A 104 -7.90 -1.35 -15.32
N LYS A 105 -6.96 -1.83 -16.14
CA LYS A 105 -6.83 -1.46 -17.56
C LYS A 105 -7.82 -2.19 -18.48
N ASN A 106 -8.20 -3.44 -18.17
CA ASN A 106 -8.87 -4.32 -19.12
C ASN A 106 -10.29 -4.73 -18.70
N TYR A 107 -10.77 -4.31 -17.51
CA TYR A 107 -12.09 -4.66 -17.00
C TYR A 107 -12.97 -3.43 -16.83
N GLU A 108 -14.17 -3.48 -17.40
CA GLU A 108 -15.17 -2.43 -17.23
C GLU A 108 -15.98 -2.67 -15.96
N ARG A 109 -15.65 -1.91 -14.93
CA ARG A 109 -16.39 -1.94 -13.65
C ARG A 109 -17.73 -1.25 -13.78
N SER A 110 -18.71 -1.64 -12.94
CA SER A 110 -19.97 -0.95 -12.82
C SER A 110 -19.77 0.54 -12.45
N PHE A 111 -20.71 1.39 -12.84
CA PHE A 111 -20.68 2.83 -12.50
C PHE A 111 -20.51 3.06 -10.99
N PHE A 112 -21.23 2.31 -10.17
CA PHE A 112 -21.19 2.44 -8.72
C PHE A 112 -19.84 2.04 -8.13
N ASP A 113 -19.23 0.96 -8.60
CA ASP A 113 -17.90 0.54 -8.18
C ASP A 113 -16.82 1.56 -8.61
N LYS A 114 -16.92 2.10 -9.84
CA LYS A 114 -16.04 3.19 -10.30
C LYS A 114 -16.13 4.40 -9.38
N MET A 115 -17.35 4.81 -9.04
CA MET A 115 -17.60 5.95 -8.15
C MET A 115 -17.02 5.74 -6.76
N ILE A 116 -17.26 4.60 -6.12
CA ILE A 116 -16.69 4.29 -4.79
C ILE A 116 -15.15 4.27 -4.85
N ARG A 117 -14.56 3.60 -5.82
CA ARG A 117 -13.10 3.52 -5.98
C ARG A 117 -12.48 4.90 -6.23
N TYR A 118 -13.11 5.74 -7.05
CA TYR A 118 -12.69 7.12 -7.25
C TYR A 118 -12.78 7.93 -5.96
N PHE A 119 -13.91 7.86 -5.26
CA PHE A 119 -14.09 8.56 -3.98
C PHE A 119 -13.00 8.16 -2.97
N LEU A 120 -12.73 6.86 -2.80
CA LEU A 120 -11.68 6.37 -1.89
C LEU A 120 -10.29 6.84 -2.31
N SER A 121 -9.97 6.78 -3.61
CA SER A 121 -8.65 7.17 -4.13
C SER A 121 -8.34 8.65 -3.95
N VAL A 122 -9.35 9.51 -3.89
CA VAL A 122 -9.17 10.95 -3.70
C VAL A 122 -9.26 11.36 -2.22
N THR A 123 -10.18 10.76 -1.47
CA THR A 123 -10.46 11.19 -0.09
C THR A 123 -9.43 10.67 0.92
N LEU A 124 -9.07 9.38 0.87
CA LEU A 124 -8.20 8.77 1.88
C LEU A 124 -6.75 9.30 1.83
N PRO A 125 -6.12 9.52 0.67
CA PRO A 125 -4.79 10.11 0.60
C PRO A 125 -4.75 11.58 1.04
N ASN A 126 -5.86 12.30 0.84
CA ASN A 126 -5.94 13.74 1.13
C ASN A 126 -6.55 14.00 2.51
N THR A 127 -5.73 14.42 3.45
CA THR A 127 -6.12 14.68 4.84
C THR A 127 -7.32 15.64 4.98
N ARG A 128 -7.39 16.69 4.15
CA ARG A 128 -8.50 17.67 4.21
C ARG A 128 -9.80 17.05 3.73
N MET A 129 -9.74 16.32 2.61
CA MET A 129 -10.90 15.60 2.06
C MET A 129 -11.37 14.51 3.02
N PHE A 130 -10.42 13.79 3.65
CA PHE A 130 -10.72 12.77 4.66
C PHE A 130 -11.46 13.35 5.87
N ARG A 131 -11.03 14.50 6.39
CA ARG A 131 -11.77 15.19 7.47
C ARG A 131 -13.17 15.57 7.07
N LEU A 132 -13.32 16.18 5.90
CA LEU A 132 -14.63 16.60 5.39
C LEU A 132 -15.55 15.39 5.22
N SER A 133 -15.08 14.32 4.57
CA SER A 133 -15.86 13.08 4.40
C SER A 133 -16.24 12.45 5.74
N SER A 134 -15.32 12.44 6.70
CA SER A 134 -15.57 11.93 8.05
C SER A 134 -16.64 12.73 8.80
N PHE A 135 -16.64 14.05 8.65
CA PHE A 135 -17.67 14.91 9.20
C PHE A 135 -19.05 14.62 8.57
N LEU A 136 -19.11 14.51 7.24
CA LEU A 136 -20.32 14.17 6.52
C LEU A 136 -20.86 12.78 6.89
N VAL A 137 -19.96 11.78 7.05
CA VAL A 137 -20.33 10.44 7.53
C VAL A 137 -20.93 10.51 8.94
N LYS A 138 -20.35 11.32 9.84
CA LYS A 138 -20.90 11.51 11.18
C LYS A 138 -22.30 12.09 11.15
N LEU A 139 -22.54 13.07 10.29
CA LEU A 139 -23.86 13.72 10.13
C LEU A 139 -24.89 12.76 9.52
N SER A 140 -24.48 11.85 8.63
CA SER A 140 -25.36 10.89 7.96
C SER A 140 -25.64 9.61 8.79
N LYS A 141 -24.91 9.37 9.91
CA LYS A 141 -25.12 8.18 10.77
C LYS A 141 -26.57 7.91 11.19
N PRO A 142 -27.40 8.90 11.57
CA PRO A 142 -28.81 8.65 11.90
C PRO A 142 -29.61 8.05 10.73
N PHE A 143 -29.21 8.34 9.49
CA PHE A 143 -29.88 7.89 8.27
C PHE A 143 -29.28 6.62 7.66
N LYS A 144 -28.42 5.90 8.43
CA LYS A 144 -27.72 4.70 7.93
C LYS A 144 -28.65 3.59 7.40
N PHE A 145 -29.92 3.55 7.88
CA PHE A 145 -30.90 2.55 7.49
C PHE A 145 -31.34 2.70 6.01
N LEU A 146 -31.20 3.90 5.43
CA LEU A 146 -31.48 4.19 4.02
C LEU A 146 -30.32 3.88 3.08
N MET A 147 -29.14 3.54 3.62
CA MET A 147 -27.93 3.36 2.82
C MET A 147 -27.77 1.90 2.34
N PRO A 148 -27.20 1.69 1.11
CA PRO A 148 -26.82 0.35 0.65
C PRO A 148 -25.82 -0.30 1.61
N SER A 149 -25.82 -1.65 1.70
CA SER A 149 -25.00 -2.42 2.65
C SER A 149 -23.51 -2.04 2.60
N LYS A 150 -22.92 -1.95 1.41
CA LYS A 150 -21.50 -1.55 1.23
C LYS A 150 -21.17 -0.19 1.88
N ILE A 151 -22.05 0.80 1.73
CA ILE A 151 -21.86 2.14 2.32
C ILE A 151 -22.04 2.07 3.83
N LYS A 152 -23.02 1.32 4.31
CA LYS A 152 -23.27 1.11 5.73
C LYS A 152 -22.04 0.50 6.44
N ASP A 153 -21.45 -0.55 5.86
CA ASP A 153 -20.26 -1.19 6.38
C ASP A 153 -19.05 -0.21 6.43
N MET A 154 -18.88 0.59 5.37
CA MET A 154 -17.85 1.65 5.36
C MET A 154 -18.07 2.71 6.43
N MET A 155 -19.33 3.11 6.70
CA MET A 155 -19.67 4.06 7.75
C MET A 155 -19.39 3.51 9.16
N GLU A 156 -19.53 2.19 9.35
CA GLU A 156 -19.24 1.52 10.63
C GLU A 156 -17.74 1.47 10.94
N LEU A 157 -16.89 1.42 9.91
CA LEU A 157 -15.44 1.49 10.07
C LEU A 157 -14.92 2.88 10.49
N MET A 158 -15.73 3.92 10.31
CA MET A 158 -15.32 5.27 10.68
C MET A 158 -15.39 5.51 12.19
N PRO A 159 -14.35 6.07 12.80
CA PRO A 159 -14.33 6.33 14.24
C PRO A 159 -15.45 7.28 14.65
N ILE A 160 -16.06 7.04 15.80
CA ILE A 160 -17.14 7.87 16.34
C ILE A 160 -16.59 9.21 16.85
N HIS A 161 -15.37 9.18 17.40
CA HIS A 161 -14.70 10.34 17.97
C HIS A 161 -13.37 10.57 17.28
N PHE A 162 -13.18 11.78 16.77
CA PHE A 162 -11.89 12.25 16.29
C PHE A 162 -11.17 12.98 17.44
N PRO A 163 -9.84 12.86 17.52
CA PRO A 163 -9.08 13.60 18.51
C PRO A 163 -9.33 15.11 18.36
N LYS A 164 -9.63 15.78 19.47
CA LYS A 164 -9.92 17.23 19.46
C LYS A 164 -8.70 18.08 19.11
N LYS A 165 -7.51 17.57 19.31
CA LYS A 165 -6.26 18.30 19.09
C LYS A 165 -5.30 17.45 18.28
N GLN A 166 -4.96 17.93 17.09
CA GLN A 166 -3.82 17.39 16.35
C GLN A 166 -2.57 18.07 16.87
N LEU A 167 -1.53 17.30 17.08
CA LEU A 167 -0.21 17.86 17.31
C LEU A 167 0.17 18.78 16.14
N ALA A 168 0.60 19.98 16.47
CA ALA A 168 1.37 20.79 15.53
C ALA A 168 2.66 20.00 15.25
N VAL A 169 2.70 19.31 14.13
CA VAL A 169 3.84 18.50 13.75
C VAL A 169 5.01 19.43 13.44
N LYS A 170 6.05 19.36 14.30
CA LYS A 170 7.33 20.03 14.03
C LYS A 170 8.06 19.25 12.94
N GLU A 171 8.82 19.97 12.11
CA GLU A 171 9.66 19.29 11.10
C GLU A 171 10.81 18.53 11.73
N LEU A 172 11.29 18.95 12.89
CA LEU A 172 12.43 18.34 13.58
C LEU A 172 12.15 18.25 15.08
N TYR A 173 12.32 17.07 15.60
CA TYR A 173 12.29 16.74 17.03
C TYR A 173 13.69 16.37 17.49
N LYS A 174 14.44 17.38 17.98
CA LYS A 174 15.80 17.20 18.48
C LYS A 174 15.80 16.43 19.81
N VAL A 175 16.83 15.63 20.01
CA VAL A 175 17.10 14.98 21.30
C VAL A 175 17.39 16.03 22.36
N LYS A 176 16.81 15.87 23.55
CA LYS A 176 17.05 16.76 24.70
C LYS A 176 17.70 15.98 25.84
N GLY A 177 18.75 16.53 26.42
CA GLY A 177 19.39 15.99 27.63
C GLY A 177 20.15 14.67 27.44
N ARG A 178 20.42 14.26 26.18
CA ARG A 178 21.19 13.05 25.84
C ARG A 178 22.01 13.28 24.57
N THR A 179 22.99 12.40 24.36
CA THR A 179 23.76 12.38 23.10
C THR A 179 22.87 11.83 21.97
N LYS A 180 22.92 12.50 20.83
CA LYS A 180 22.28 12.02 19.61
C LYS A 180 23.03 10.80 19.09
N ILE A 181 22.32 9.69 18.89
CA ILE A 181 22.89 8.43 18.37
C ILE A 181 22.44 8.11 16.95
N ALA A 182 21.25 8.59 16.55
CA ALA A 182 20.72 8.36 15.21
C ALA A 182 19.74 9.48 14.79
N ARG A 183 19.46 9.54 13.49
CA ARG A 183 18.49 10.46 12.88
C ARG A 183 17.57 9.70 11.94
N VAL A 184 16.27 9.71 12.21
CA VAL A 184 15.27 8.98 11.44
C VAL A 184 14.19 9.90 10.89
N ALA A 185 13.64 9.55 9.72
CA ALA A 185 12.43 10.20 9.22
C ALA A 185 11.20 9.38 9.63
N LEU A 186 10.08 10.05 9.92
CA LEU A 186 8.82 9.41 10.28
C LEU A 186 7.75 9.75 9.24
N LEU A 187 7.13 8.71 8.64
CA LEU A 187 5.89 8.85 7.89
C LEU A 187 4.72 8.88 8.88
N THR A 188 4.05 10.01 8.99
CA THR A 188 2.91 10.19 9.92
C THR A 188 1.61 9.54 9.44
N GLY A 189 1.57 9.08 8.18
CA GLY A 189 0.38 8.51 7.55
C GLY A 189 -0.67 9.55 7.15
N CYS A 190 -1.48 9.23 6.14
CA CYS A 190 -2.55 10.14 5.67
C CYS A 190 -3.79 10.05 6.57
N VAL A 191 -4.25 8.85 6.90
CA VAL A 191 -5.41 8.59 7.74
C VAL A 191 -5.05 8.54 9.22
N GLN A 192 -3.93 7.87 9.57
CA GLN A 192 -3.50 7.64 10.96
C GLN A 192 -3.34 8.95 11.75
N LYS A 193 -2.72 9.98 11.16
CA LYS A 193 -2.54 11.29 11.82
C LYS A 193 -3.87 11.97 12.18
N GLU A 194 -4.97 11.59 11.52
CA GLU A 194 -6.29 12.15 11.77
C GLU A 194 -7.07 11.34 12.81
N ILE A 195 -7.01 10.02 12.74
CA ILE A 195 -7.81 9.15 13.62
C ILE A 195 -7.07 8.77 14.91
N SER A 196 -5.74 8.71 14.88
CA SER A 196 -4.91 8.24 15.99
C SER A 196 -3.54 8.93 16.05
N PRO A 197 -3.48 10.28 16.16
CA PRO A 197 -2.24 11.04 16.19
C PRO A 197 -1.33 10.66 17.37
N GLN A 198 -1.90 10.17 18.48
CA GLN A 198 -1.16 9.72 19.68
C GLN A 198 -0.14 8.62 19.39
N ILE A 199 -0.33 7.83 18.32
CA ILE A 199 0.63 6.78 17.91
C ILE A 199 1.94 7.45 17.45
N ASN A 200 1.85 8.45 16.57
CA ASN A 200 3.02 9.21 16.12
C ASN A 200 3.71 9.94 17.28
N GLU A 201 2.92 10.53 18.18
CA GLU A 201 3.44 11.19 19.38
C GLU A 201 4.22 10.24 20.27
N ALA A 202 3.68 9.06 20.54
CA ALA A 202 4.32 8.04 21.34
C ALA A 202 5.62 7.57 20.69
N THR A 203 5.61 7.36 19.37
CA THR A 203 6.79 6.99 18.60
C THR A 203 7.89 8.04 18.70
N ILE A 204 7.56 9.32 18.52
CA ILE A 204 8.53 10.41 18.62
C ILE A 204 9.10 10.51 20.04
N ARG A 205 8.24 10.42 21.07
CA ARG A 205 8.70 10.44 22.47
C ARG A 205 9.62 9.26 22.80
N LEU A 206 9.29 8.05 22.32
CA LEU A 206 10.10 6.86 22.52
C LEU A 206 11.49 7.02 21.88
N LEU A 207 11.51 7.40 20.61
CA LEU A 207 12.76 7.59 19.85
C LEU A 207 13.65 8.67 20.49
N ASN A 208 13.08 9.82 20.85
CA ASN A 208 13.85 10.88 21.51
C ASN A 208 14.40 10.45 22.88
N ARG A 209 13.66 9.64 23.65
CA ARG A 209 14.17 9.06 24.91
C ARG A 209 15.42 8.19 24.69
N HIS A 210 15.51 7.54 23.54
CA HIS A 210 16.64 6.69 23.18
C HIS A 210 17.74 7.43 22.37
N GLY A 211 17.74 8.75 22.35
CA GLY A 211 18.77 9.53 21.65
C GLY A 211 18.60 9.61 20.14
N VAL A 212 17.42 9.27 19.62
CA VAL A 212 17.14 9.31 18.18
C VAL A 212 16.41 10.60 17.83
N GLU A 213 17.00 11.38 16.92
CA GLU A 213 16.38 12.58 16.35
C GLU A 213 15.34 12.19 15.30
N VAL A 214 14.16 12.79 15.33
CA VAL A 214 13.06 12.47 14.41
C VAL A 214 12.76 13.65 13.50
N VAL A 215 12.75 13.39 12.19
CA VAL A 215 12.41 14.35 11.15
C VAL A 215 11.05 13.99 10.55
N VAL A 216 10.19 14.99 10.38
CA VAL A 216 8.88 14.86 9.74
C VAL A 216 8.76 15.93 8.66
N PRO A 217 9.26 15.68 7.44
CA PRO A 217 9.27 16.69 6.40
C PRO A 217 7.85 17.09 5.97
N LYS A 218 7.57 18.39 5.88
CA LYS A 218 6.21 18.90 5.54
C LYS A 218 5.72 18.52 4.15
N LYS A 219 6.65 18.29 3.21
CA LYS A 219 6.33 17.97 1.81
C LYS A 219 5.91 16.51 1.59
N ILE A 220 6.02 15.66 2.62
CA ILE A 220 5.62 14.25 2.50
C ILE A 220 4.11 14.14 2.32
N ARG A 221 3.73 13.33 1.33
CA ARG A 221 2.35 12.99 0.98
C ARG A 221 1.97 11.60 1.50
N CYS A 222 0.84 11.08 1.02
CA CYS A 222 0.48 9.68 1.22
C CYS A 222 1.60 8.75 0.74
N CYS A 223 1.74 7.57 1.37
CA CYS A 223 2.66 6.55 0.87
C CYS A 223 2.30 6.01 -0.53
N GLY A 224 1.11 6.33 -1.06
CA GLY A 224 0.61 5.88 -2.36
C GLY A 224 0.07 4.45 -2.38
N SER A 225 0.19 3.70 -1.28
CA SER A 225 -0.19 2.29 -1.18
C SER A 225 -1.62 2.01 -1.64
N LEU A 226 -2.59 2.85 -1.23
CA LEU A 226 -3.99 2.65 -1.59
C LEU A 226 -4.19 2.69 -3.11
N ASN A 227 -3.71 3.73 -3.77
CA ASN A 227 -3.86 3.90 -5.21
C ASN A 227 -3.12 2.80 -5.98
N HIS A 228 -1.94 2.42 -5.51
CA HIS A 228 -1.17 1.31 -6.07
C HIS A 228 -1.96 -0.02 -6.01
N HIS A 229 -2.50 -0.37 -4.83
CA HIS A 229 -3.29 -1.60 -4.67
C HIS A 229 -4.68 -1.53 -5.32
N LEU A 230 -5.17 -0.35 -5.68
CA LEU A 230 -6.33 -0.18 -6.54
C LEU A 230 -6.00 -0.34 -8.03
N GLY A 231 -4.72 -0.48 -8.42
CA GLY A 231 -4.27 -0.51 -9.82
C GLY A 231 -4.21 0.87 -10.47
N LYS A 232 -4.41 1.95 -9.71
CA LYS A 232 -4.32 3.36 -10.17
C LYS A 232 -2.87 3.84 -10.11
N GLU A 233 -2.07 3.34 -11.02
CA GLU A 233 -0.62 3.50 -11.01
C GLU A 233 -0.17 4.96 -11.15
N GLU A 234 -0.81 5.74 -12.03
CA GLU A 234 -0.45 7.14 -12.27
C GLU A 234 -0.61 8.00 -11.01
N ASP A 235 -1.75 7.85 -10.32
CA ASP A 235 -2.03 8.56 -9.07
C ASP A 235 -1.03 8.17 -7.97
N ALA A 236 -0.72 6.86 -7.86
CA ALA A 236 0.25 6.35 -6.91
C ALA A 236 1.66 6.87 -7.19
N HIS A 237 2.08 6.89 -8.45
CA HIS A 237 3.41 7.33 -8.87
C HIS A 237 3.68 8.80 -8.55
N GLN A 238 2.67 9.68 -8.59
CA GLN A 238 2.84 11.07 -8.17
C GLN A 238 3.24 11.20 -6.70
N ASP A 239 2.57 10.44 -5.83
CA ASP A 239 2.89 10.42 -4.40
C ASP A 239 4.26 9.77 -4.14
N PHE A 240 4.57 8.67 -4.82
CA PHE A 240 5.86 7.99 -4.72
C PHE A 240 7.02 8.92 -5.11
N LYS A 241 6.96 9.56 -6.28
CA LYS A 241 7.98 10.49 -6.77
C LYS A 241 8.21 11.64 -5.80
N ASN A 242 7.13 12.23 -5.29
CA ASN A 242 7.23 13.30 -4.31
C ASN A 242 7.94 12.83 -3.02
N ASN A 243 7.56 11.66 -2.50
CA ASN A 243 8.11 11.13 -1.27
C ASN A 243 9.58 10.70 -1.42
N ILE A 244 9.91 10.01 -2.51
CA ILE A 244 11.28 9.61 -2.83
C ILE A 244 12.19 10.84 -2.87
N ASN A 245 11.82 11.88 -3.62
CA ASN A 245 12.63 13.08 -3.72
C ASN A 245 12.73 13.80 -2.37
N THR A 246 11.63 13.96 -1.64
CA THR A 246 11.63 14.66 -0.35
C THR A 246 12.51 13.96 0.69
N TRP A 247 12.43 12.62 0.81
CA TRP A 247 13.29 11.88 1.74
C TRP A 247 14.74 11.80 1.27
N TYR A 248 14.98 11.71 -0.04
CA TYR A 248 16.33 11.73 -0.58
C TYR A 248 17.01 13.07 -0.31
N ASP A 249 16.32 14.21 -0.53
CA ASP A 249 16.82 15.54 -0.21
C ASP A 249 17.11 15.67 1.30
N GLU A 250 16.25 15.10 2.15
CA GLU A 250 16.44 15.11 3.60
C GLU A 250 17.63 14.24 4.03
N HIS A 251 17.83 13.10 3.39
CA HIS A 251 19.00 12.24 3.60
C HIS A 251 20.31 12.97 3.19
N GLN A 252 20.30 13.70 2.07
CA GLN A 252 21.46 14.48 1.64
C GLN A 252 21.82 15.63 2.61
N LYS A 253 20.84 16.23 3.29
CA LYS A 253 21.07 17.32 4.26
C LYS A 253 21.75 16.87 5.55
N GLY A 254 21.58 15.65 5.96
CA GLY A 254 22.08 15.24 7.26
C GLY A 254 21.94 13.74 7.56
N ASN A 255 22.18 12.87 6.61
CA ASN A 255 22.16 11.41 6.72
C ASN A 255 21.00 10.86 7.58
N LEU A 256 20.04 10.25 6.95
CA LEU A 256 19.02 9.47 7.65
C LEU A 256 19.55 8.04 7.86
N ASP A 257 19.43 7.54 9.07
CA ASP A 257 19.77 6.16 9.42
C ASP A 257 18.61 5.21 9.06
N ALA A 258 17.37 5.71 9.14
CA ALA A 258 16.16 4.95 8.73
C ALA A 258 14.97 5.86 8.41
N ILE A 259 14.00 5.30 7.70
CA ILE A 259 12.66 5.87 7.50
C ILE A 259 11.65 4.94 8.15
N LEU A 260 10.85 5.47 9.06
CA LEU A 260 9.91 4.70 9.87
C LEU A 260 8.47 4.93 9.45
N SER A 261 7.68 3.88 9.49
CA SER A 261 6.23 3.92 9.34
C SER A 261 5.56 3.11 10.45
N ASN A 262 4.54 3.70 11.09
CA ASN A 262 3.71 3.01 12.09
C ASN A 262 2.59 2.17 11.45
N THR A 263 2.49 2.18 10.12
CA THR A 263 1.47 1.46 9.36
C THR A 263 2.14 0.47 8.44
N SER A 264 1.94 -0.84 8.67
CA SER A 264 2.60 -1.92 7.93
C SER A 264 2.39 -1.83 6.42
N GLY A 265 1.17 -1.58 5.95
CA GLY A 265 0.88 -1.43 4.52
C GLY A 265 1.64 -0.27 3.87
N CYS A 266 1.79 0.87 4.58
CA CYS A 266 2.63 1.97 4.10
C CYS A 266 4.10 1.57 4.03
N GLY A 267 4.63 0.94 5.09
CA GLY A 267 6.03 0.51 5.17
C GLY A 267 6.37 -0.51 4.08
N THR A 268 5.50 -1.49 3.84
CA THR A 268 5.69 -2.49 2.80
C THR A 268 5.80 -1.87 1.41
N THR A 269 4.91 -0.93 1.08
CA THR A 269 4.94 -0.23 -0.22
C THR A 269 6.19 0.65 -0.35
N MET A 270 6.60 1.35 0.72
CA MET A 270 7.81 2.17 0.70
C MET A 270 9.07 1.32 0.49
N LYS A 271 9.15 0.14 1.10
CA LYS A 271 10.21 -0.85 0.85
C LYS A 271 10.27 -1.32 -0.60
N ASP A 272 9.16 -1.25 -1.32
CA ASP A 272 9.06 -1.69 -2.71
C ASP A 272 9.27 -0.56 -3.74
N TYR A 273 9.46 0.69 -3.33
CA TYR A 273 9.72 1.80 -4.26
C TYR A 273 10.89 1.52 -5.20
N GLY A 274 11.95 0.86 -4.71
CA GLY A 274 13.11 0.47 -5.52
C GLY A 274 12.75 -0.50 -6.65
N PHE A 275 11.81 -1.42 -6.42
CA PHE A 275 11.29 -2.30 -7.46
C PHE A 275 10.33 -1.56 -8.41
N ILE A 276 9.42 -0.76 -7.87
CA ILE A 276 8.44 0.01 -8.66
C ILE A 276 9.15 0.92 -9.66
N PHE A 277 10.22 1.60 -9.25
CA PHE A 277 11.00 2.53 -10.09
C PHE A 277 12.29 1.91 -10.66
N ARG A 278 12.41 0.57 -10.71
CA ARG A 278 13.63 -0.12 -11.20
C ARG A 278 14.07 0.27 -12.61
N ASP A 279 13.12 0.66 -13.44
CA ASP A 279 13.32 1.03 -14.84
C ASP A 279 13.28 2.54 -15.11
N ASP A 280 13.04 3.36 -14.09
CA ASP A 280 13.05 4.82 -14.20
C ASP A 280 14.49 5.34 -14.14
N LYS A 281 14.93 6.02 -15.21
CA LYS A 281 16.32 6.50 -15.37
C LYS A 281 16.74 7.52 -14.31
N GLU A 282 15.80 8.33 -13.82
CA GLU A 282 16.08 9.41 -12.88
C GLU A 282 15.90 8.98 -11.42
N LEU A 283 14.87 8.16 -11.16
CA LEU A 283 14.43 7.84 -9.81
C LEU A 283 14.94 6.50 -9.28
N SER A 284 15.36 5.55 -10.13
CA SER A 284 15.72 4.19 -9.69
C SER A 284 16.77 4.17 -8.58
N LYS A 285 17.82 4.98 -8.69
CA LYS A 285 18.87 5.08 -7.66
C LYS A 285 18.32 5.65 -6.35
N LYS A 286 17.56 6.75 -6.42
CA LYS A 286 16.96 7.39 -5.25
C LYS A 286 15.93 6.46 -4.57
N ALA A 287 15.07 5.84 -5.37
CA ALA A 287 14.06 4.89 -4.89
C ALA A 287 14.70 3.71 -4.15
N LYS A 288 15.79 3.16 -4.69
CA LYS A 288 16.55 2.08 -4.04
C LYS A 288 17.14 2.50 -2.69
N VAL A 289 17.70 3.72 -2.59
CA VAL A 289 18.21 4.27 -1.32
C VAL A 289 17.07 4.38 -0.30
N ILE A 290 15.92 4.95 -0.70
CA ILE A 290 14.78 5.13 0.19
C ILE A 290 14.17 3.78 0.62
N SER A 291 14.07 2.80 -0.27
CA SER A 291 13.61 1.45 0.07
C SER A 291 14.54 0.77 1.10
N ASN A 292 15.85 0.97 0.97
CA ASN A 292 16.83 0.37 1.89
C ASN A 292 16.83 1.06 3.28
N LEU A 293 16.46 2.34 3.34
CA LEU A 293 16.33 3.10 4.58
C LEU A 293 15.01 2.82 5.33
N THR A 294 14.03 2.21 4.64
CA THR A 294 12.69 1.96 5.21
C THR A 294 12.64 0.64 6.03
#